data_86723173796ee6be2a9bb747fb29e7e7
#
_entry.id   86723173796ee6be2a9bb747fb29e7e7
#
_cell.length_a   1.000
_cell.length_b   1.000
_cell.length_c   1.000
_cell.angle_alpha   90.00
_cell.angle_beta   90.00
_cell.angle_gamma   90.00
#
_symmetry.space_group_name_H-M   'P 1'
#
loop_
_entity.id
_entity.type
_entity.pdbx_description
1 polymer ?
#
loop_
_entity_poly.entity_id
_entity_poly.type
_entity_poly.pdbx_seq_one_letter_code
_entity_poly.pdbx_strand_id
1 'polypeptide(L)'
;MLVDLLPPVVHAVPMKKVVAVVQDGAEPFGLGSMCEVWGEPYHPEDDNPVFDFLVATPRPGRVKGATGYDLHVDHSLADAADADLVCLVPKRGYREPSPEVVELVRSVHDRGGLVFGHCSAAFMIGEAGLLDGRRATTHWRHVDELAARFPEATVDGNVLYVQDGSIVTGAGSAAGLDASLHVMRQHFGAQVAATTARRMVVPPHRDGGQAQYIARAVPVCESEALAPLLAWISENLGDELDVETLARHMHMSARTFARRFKEETGTTPYSWILGERVRAAEELLEQTDHSIDWIAGEVGFGNAATLRHHFGRSRGVSPQEYRRTFRMPA
;
A
#
# COMPACT_ATOMS: atom_id res chain seq x y z
N MET A 1 12.11 22.21 28.66
CA MET A 1 11.69 20.91 29.25
C MET A 1 10.39 20.56 28.55
N LEU A 2 10.50 20.02 27.33
CA LEU A 2 9.38 19.45 26.55
C LEU A 2 9.37 17.94 26.87
N VAL A 3 8.37 17.53 27.61
CA VAL A 3 8.10 16.12 27.87
C VAL A 3 7.38 15.60 26.64
N ASP A 4 8.02 14.62 25.97
CA ASP A 4 7.46 13.86 24.86
C ASP A 4 6.12 13.24 25.30
N LEU A 5 5.04 13.70 24.68
CA LEU A 5 3.75 13.03 24.69
C LEU A 5 3.80 11.88 23.66
N LEU A 6 4.31 10.74 24.09
CA LEU A 6 4.03 9.49 23.40
C LEU A 6 2.50 9.25 23.49
N PRO A 7 1.84 8.87 22.40
CA PRO A 7 0.43 8.50 22.47
C PRO A 7 0.28 7.32 23.44
N PRO A 8 -0.84 7.27 24.19
CA PRO A 8 -1.07 6.21 25.16
C PRO A 8 -0.97 4.85 24.46
N VAL A 9 -0.15 3.95 25.04
CA VAL A 9 -0.14 2.53 24.69
C VAL A 9 -1.55 2.01 24.99
N VAL A 10 -2.36 1.89 23.96
CA VAL A 10 -3.64 1.17 24.07
C VAL A 10 -3.26 -0.25 24.44
N HIS A 11 -3.60 -0.68 25.65
CA HIS A 11 -3.49 -2.08 26.04
C HIS A 11 -4.39 -2.88 25.07
N ALA A 12 -3.78 -3.40 24.03
CA ALA A 12 -4.47 -4.19 23.03
C ALA A 12 -5.01 -5.45 23.71
N VAL A 13 -6.33 -5.64 23.66
CA VAL A 13 -6.93 -6.96 23.92
C VAL A 13 -6.18 -7.96 23.04
N PRO A 14 -5.68 -9.07 23.58
CA PRO A 14 -4.90 -10.01 22.77
C PRO A 14 -5.78 -10.52 21.63
N MET A 15 -5.40 -10.18 20.40
CA MET A 15 -6.07 -10.64 19.18
C MET A 15 -6.00 -12.18 19.14
N LYS A 16 -7.14 -12.82 19.05
CA LYS A 16 -7.26 -14.30 19.00
C LYS A 16 -8.00 -14.76 17.76
N LYS A 17 -9.12 -14.12 17.45
CA LYS A 17 -9.99 -14.52 16.35
C LYS A 17 -9.76 -13.65 15.14
N VAL A 18 -9.32 -14.27 14.05
CA VAL A 18 -9.06 -13.61 12.77
C VAL A 18 -9.93 -14.24 11.70
N VAL A 19 -10.67 -13.42 10.96
CA VAL A 19 -11.59 -13.91 9.94
C VAL A 19 -11.28 -13.31 8.58
N ALA A 20 -11.03 -14.15 7.59
CA ALA A 20 -10.96 -13.75 6.20
C ALA A 20 -12.35 -13.82 5.56
N VAL A 21 -12.86 -12.70 5.06
CA VAL A 21 -14.18 -12.64 4.41
C VAL A 21 -14.05 -12.71 2.91
N VAL A 22 -14.67 -13.72 2.31
CA VAL A 22 -14.70 -13.95 0.86
C VAL A 22 -16.10 -13.80 0.30
N GLN A 23 -16.18 -13.40 -0.95
CA GLN A 23 -17.42 -13.28 -1.73
C GLN A 23 -17.17 -13.84 -3.15
N ASP A 24 -18.21 -14.07 -3.93
CA ASP A 24 -18.07 -14.44 -5.33
C ASP A 24 -17.14 -13.49 -6.08
N GLY A 25 -16.24 -14.06 -6.83
CA GLY A 25 -15.16 -13.35 -7.51
C GLY A 25 -13.90 -13.15 -6.65
N ALA A 26 -13.77 -13.85 -5.50
CA ALA A 26 -12.62 -13.75 -4.60
C ALA A 26 -11.30 -14.01 -5.34
N GLU A 27 -10.32 -13.14 -5.09
CA GLU A 27 -9.00 -13.23 -5.69
C GLU A 27 -8.07 -14.14 -4.89
N PRO A 28 -7.38 -15.10 -5.55
CA PRO A 28 -6.64 -16.16 -4.87
C PRO A 28 -5.49 -15.65 -4.01
N PHE A 29 -4.73 -14.66 -4.50
CA PHE A 29 -3.59 -14.13 -3.76
C PHE A 29 -4.01 -13.44 -2.47
N GLY A 30 -5.12 -12.68 -2.51
CA GLY A 30 -5.65 -12.01 -1.34
C GLY A 30 -6.02 -13.00 -0.23
N LEU A 31 -6.77 -14.04 -0.56
CA LEU A 31 -7.11 -15.08 0.41
C LEU A 31 -5.87 -15.87 0.86
N GLY A 32 -5.04 -16.32 -0.08
CA GLY A 32 -3.83 -17.08 0.22
C GLY A 32 -2.91 -16.34 1.18
N SER A 33 -2.70 -15.05 0.98
CA SER A 33 -1.87 -14.24 1.89
C SER A 33 -2.43 -14.17 3.31
N MET A 34 -3.74 -14.13 3.48
CA MET A 34 -4.38 -14.15 4.80
C MET A 34 -4.23 -15.53 5.46
N CYS A 35 -4.45 -16.61 4.70
CA CYS A 35 -4.26 -17.97 5.20
C CYS A 35 -2.80 -18.20 5.66
N GLU A 36 -1.82 -17.72 4.90
CA GLU A 36 -0.41 -17.89 5.22
C GLU A 36 0.03 -17.11 6.47
N VAL A 37 -0.52 -15.92 6.67
CA VAL A 37 -0.13 -15.08 7.80
C VAL A 37 -0.88 -15.48 9.08
N TRP A 38 -2.19 -15.73 8.99
CA TRP A 38 -3.08 -15.85 10.12
C TRP A 38 -3.59 -17.28 10.36
N GLY A 39 -3.42 -18.18 9.38
CA GLY A 39 -3.81 -19.58 9.51
C GLY A 39 -2.93 -20.36 10.47
N GLU A 40 -3.27 -21.62 10.66
CA GLU A 40 -2.49 -22.53 11.51
C GLU A 40 -1.05 -22.64 11.04
N PRO A 41 -0.06 -22.44 11.94
CA PRO A 41 1.35 -22.52 11.55
C PRO A 41 1.73 -23.95 11.17
N TYR A 42 2.40 -24.10 10.01
CA TYR A 42 2.93 -25.40 9.55
C TYR A 42 4.07 -25.94 10.44
N HIS A 43 4.70 -25.07 11.21
CA HIS A 43 5.86 -25.35 12.05
C HIS A 43 5.58 -24.91 13.49
N PRO A 44 5.01 -25.80 14.33
CA PRO A 44 4.72 -25.48 15.73
C PRO A 44 5.96 -25.08 16.54
N GLU A 45 7.15 -25.54 16.11
CA GLU A 45 8.45 -25.20 16.71
C GLU A 45 8.84 -23.73 16.59
N ASP A 46 8.18 -22.97 15.72
CA ASP A 46 8.41 -21.53 15.56
C ASP A 46 7.85 -20.69 16.73
N ASP A 47 7.06 -21.31 17.62
CA ASP A 47 6.41 -20.67 18.78
C ASP A 47 5.61 -19.40 18.41
N ASN A 48 5.03 -19.39 17.22
CA ASN A 48 4.16 -18.31 16.77
C ASN A 48 2.77 -18.42 17.40
N PRO A 49 2.06 -17.29 17.62
CA PRO A 49 0.69 -17.32 18.08
C PRO A 49 -0.20 -18.17 17.18
N VAL A 50 -1.05 -18.99 17.78
CA VAL A 50 -2.10 -19.74 17.10
C VAL A 50 -3.39 -18.92 17.17
N PHE A 51 -3.97 -18.61 16.01
CA PHE A 51 -5.21 -17.86 15.89
C PHE A 51 -6.38 -18.80 15.68
N ASP A 52 -7.55 -18.42 16.20
CA ASP A 52 -8.83 -18.95 15.75
C ASP A 52 -9.13 -18.31 14.37
N PHE A 53 -8.47 -18.89 13.35
CA PHE A 53 -8.57 -18.39 11.98
C PHE A 53 -9.65 -19.13 11.22
N LEU A 54 -10.57 -18.39 10.60
CA LEU A 54 -11.57 -18.97 9.73
C LEU A 54 -11.82 -18.11 8.48
N VAL A 55 -12.35 -18.77 7.45
CA VAL A 55 -12.81 -18.11 6.23
C VAL A 55 -14.33 -18.09 6.27
N ALA A 56 -14.93 -16.92 6.14
CA ALA A 56 -16.38 -16.72 6.19
C ALA A 56 -16.91 -16.12 4.89
N THR A 57 -18.17 -16.38 4.60
CA THR A 57 -18.88 -15.86 3.42
C THR A 57 -20.31 -15.47 3.77
N PRO A 58 -20.97 -14.54 3.05
CA PRO A 58 -22.38 -14.22 3.26
C PRO A 58 -23.32 -15.43 3.19
N ARG A 59 -22.96 -16.39 2.33
CA ARG A 59 -23.77 -17.62 2.13
C ARG A 59 -22.84 -18.81 2.13
N PRO A 60 -22.78 -19.60 3.22
CA PRO A 60 -21.98 -20.83 3.27
C PRO A 60 -22.22 -21.75 2.09
N GLY A 61 -21.18 -22.43 1.66
CA GLY A 61 -21.18 -23.31 0.49
C GLY A 61 -20.17 -22.90 -0.56
N ARG A 62 -20.54 -23.04 -1.83
CA ARG A 62 -19.67 -22.72 -2.96
C ARG A 62 -19.54 -21.21 -3.16
N VAL A 63 -18.30 -20.72 -3.14
CA VAL A 63 -17.93 -19.35 -3.50
C VAL A 63 -17.11 -19.40 -4.79
N LYS A 64 -17.54 -18.67 -5.80
CA LYS A 64 -16.86 -18.63 -7.10
C LYS A 64 -15.58 -17.83 -6.99
N GLY A 65 -14.47 -18.41 -7.39
CA GLY A 65 -13.18 -17.72 -7.47
C GLY A 65 -13.07 -16.82 -8.71
N ALA A 66 -12.13 -15.89 -8.67
CA ALA A 66 -11.86 -14.97 -9.79
C ALA A 66 -11.23 -15.67 -11.01
N THR A 67 -10.48 -16.75 -10.79
CA THR A 67 -9.62 -17.38 -11.81
C THR A 67 -9.63 -18.90 -11.74
N GLY A 68 -10.58 -19.54 -12.42
CA GLY A 68 -10.55 -20.97 -12.72
C GLY A 68 -10.61 -21.94 -11.53
N TYR A 69 -11.07 -21.49 -10.34
CA TYR A 69 -11.28 -22.31 -9.16
C TYR A 69 -12.54 -21.84 -8.41
N ASP A 70 -13.06 -22.72 -7.57
CA ASP A 70 -14.10 -22.36 -6.60
C ASP A 70 -13.64 -22.77 -5.20
N LEU A 71 -14.15 -22.08 -4.20
CA LEU A 71 -13.96 -22.42 -2.79
C LEU A 71 -15.23 -23.07 -2.26
N HIS A 72 -15.07 -23.95 -1.28
CA HIS A 72 -16.17 -24.35 -0.40
C HIS A 72 -15.89 -23.71 0.96
N VAL A 73 -16.83 -22.92 1.47
CA VAL A 73 -16.71 -22.17 2.72
C VAL A 73 -17.83 -22.57 3.67
N ASP A 74 -17.47 -23.10 4.81
CA ASP A 74 -18.45 -23.63 5.78
C ASP A 74 -19.00 -22.57 6.75
N HIS A 75 -18.26 -21.47 6.98
CA HIS A 75 -18.61 -20.44 7.93
C HIS A 75 -19.39 -19.28 7.31
N SER A 76 -20.37 -18.81 8.05
CA SER A 76 -21.17 -17.63 7.73
C SER A 76 -20.56 -16.35 8.29
N LEU A 77 -21.12 -15.19 7.93
CA LEU A 77 -20.72 -13.91 8.54
C LEU A 77 -21.12 -13.84 10.03
N ALA A 78 -22.06 -14.63 10.50
CA ALA A 78 -22.40 -14.71 11.92
C ALA A 78 -21.22 -15.26 12.75
N ASP A 79 -20.44 -16.17 12.18
CA ASP A 79 -19.24 -16.72 12.80
C ASP A 79 -18.09 -15.69 12.87
N ALA A 80 -18.18 -14.60 12.11
CA ALA A 80 -17.23 -13.49 12.11
C ALA A 80 -17.65 -12.35 13.07
N ALA A 81 -18.83 -12.41 13.66
CA ALA A 81 -19.40 -11.29 14.42
C ALA A 81 -18.57 -10.88 15.65
N ASP A 82 -17.81 -11.78 16.24
CA ASP A 82 -16.95 -11.56 17.41
C ASP A 82 -15.45 -11.50 17.05
N ALA A 83 -15.11 -11.39 15.75
CA ALA A 83 -13.71 -11.34 15.31
C ALA A 83 -12.94 -10.13 15.88
N ASP A 84 -11.70 -10.34 16.29
CA ASP A 84 -10.78 -9.27 16.67
C ASP A 84 -10.18 -8.56 15.44
N LEU A 85 -10.02 -9.31 14.34
CA LEU A 85 -9.59 -8.80 13.05
C LEU A 85 -10.44 -9.40 11.93
N VAL A 86 -11.04 -8.56 11.11
CA VAL A 86 -11.67 -8.97 9.85
C VAL A 86 -10.78 -8.54 8.68
N CYS A 87 -10.35 -9.51 7.88
CA CYS A 87 -9.61 -9.32 6.66
C CYS A 87 -10.54 -9.44 5.45
N LEU A 88 -10.73 -8.37 4.71
CA LEU A 88 -11.56 -8.34 3.51
C LEU A 88 -10.74 -8.76 2.29
N VAL A 89 -11.07 -9.89 1.70
CA VAL A 89 -10.42 -10.40 0.49
C VAL A 89 -10.92 -9.62 -0.73
N PRO A 90 -10.03 -9.16 -1.62
CA PRO A 90 -10.45 -8.47 -2.84
C PRO A 90 -11.23 -9.41 -3.75
N LYS A 91 -12.18 -8.85 -4.49
CA LYS A 91 -13.02 -9.59 -5.43
C LYS A 91 -13.19 -8.86 -6.75
N ARG A 92 -13.45 -9.59 -7.81
CA ARG A 92 -14.03 -9.02 -9.03
C ARG A 92 -15.42 -8.47 -8.72
N GLY A 93 -15.78 -7.32 -9.29
CA GLY A 93 -17.04 -6.66 -8.95
C GLY A 93 -17.01 -5.99 -7.56
N TYR A 94 -15.85 -5.50 -7.14
CA TYR A 94 -15.63 -4.82 -5.85
C TYR A 94 -16.48 -3.55 -5.67
N ARG A 95 -17.02 -2.99 -6.76
CA ARG A 95 -17.90 -1.81 -6.73
C ARG A 95 -19.25 -2.07 -6.08
N GLU A 96 -19.64 -3.34 -5.98
CA GLU A 96 -20.91 -3.80 -5.44
C GLU A 96 -20.62 -4.80 -4.31
N PRO A 97 -20.23 -4.33 -3.13
CA PRO A 97 -20.06 -5.20 -1.97
C PRO A 97 -21.42 -5.69 -1.48
N SER A 98 -21.43 -6.89 -0.87
CA SER A 98 -22.63 -7.39 -0.21
C SER A 98 -23.00 -6.49 0.97
N PRO A 99 -24.26 -6.08 1.11
CA PRO A 99 -24.73 -5.29 2.26
C PRO A 99 -24.42 -5.95 3.61
N GLU A 100 -24.50 -7.28 3.66
CA GLU A 100 -24.20 -8.06 4.87
C GLU A 100 -22.72 -7.95 5.26
N VAL A 101 -21.79 -7.86 4.28
CA VAL A 101 -20.36 -7.65 4.56
C VAL A 101 -20.13 -6.23 5.04
N VAL A 102 -20.79 -5.24 4.46
CA VAL A 102 -20.72 -3.84 4.91
C VAL A 102 -21.18 -3.70 6.36
N GLU A 103 -22.26 -4.38 6.73
CA GLU A 103 -22.78 -4.37 8.09
C GLU A 103 -21.85 -5.08 9.08
N LEU A 104 -21.28 -6.23 8.69
CA LEU A 104 -20.24 -6.89 9.48
C LEU A 104 -19.07 -5.98 9.77
N VAL A 105 -18.55 -5.28 8.74
CA VAL A 105 -17.42 -4.35 8.84
C VAL A 105 -17.71 -3.24 9.87
N ARG A 106 -18.90 -2.63 9.82
CA ARG A 106 -19.34 -1.65 10.81
C ARG A 106 -19.40 -2.24 12.21
N SER A 107 -20.06 -3.37 12.36
CA SER A 107 -20.24 -4.03 13.66
C SER A 107 -18.90 -4.39 14.31
N VAL A 108 -17.93 -4.91 13.54
CA VAL A 108 -16.59 -5.24 14.06
C VAL A 108 -15.85 -3.97 14.46
N HIS A 109 -15.90 -2.91 13.65
CA HIS A 109 -15.29 -1.62 13.98
C HIS A 109 -15.88 -1.00 15.26
N ASP A 110 -17.20 -0.98 15.39
CA ASP A 110 -17.91 -0.38 16.52
C ASP A 110 -17.61 -1.09 17.86
N ARG A 111 -17.25 -2.38 17.80
CA ARG A 111 -16.76 -3.15 18.95
C ARG A 111 -15.29 -2.94 19.26
N GLY A 112 -14.57 -2.13 18.46
CA GLY A 112 -13.13 -1.90 18.59
C GLY A 112 -12.24 -2.95 17.91
N GLY A 113 -12.82 -3.83 17.08
CA GLY A 113 -12.07 -4.77 16.26
C GLY A 113 -11.34 -4.07 15.10
N LEU A 114 -10.32 -4.74 14.59
CA LEU A 114 -9.57 -4.29 13.42
C LEU A 114 -10.26 -4.70 12.13
N VAL A 115 -10.24 -3.82 11.13
CA VAL A 115 -10.71 -4.09 9.78
C VAL A 115 -9.56 -3.87 8.80
N PHE A 116 -9.22 -4.91 8.05
CA PHE A 116 -8.19 -4.86 7.03
C PHE A 116 -8.78 -5.07 5.64
N GLY A 117 -8.67 -4.05 4.78
CA GLY A 117 -9.04 -4.10 3.37
C GLY A 117 -7.82 -4.32 2.48
N HIS A 118 -7.75 -5.47 1.84
CA HIS A 118 -6.68 -5.82 0.90
C HIS A 118 -7.03 -5.34 -0.52
N CYS A 119 -6.18 -4.52 -1.15
CA CYS A 119 -6.39 -4.08 -2.54
C CYS A 119 -7.74 -3.36 -2.74
N SER A 120 -8.56 -3.79 -3.70
CA SER A 120 -9.89 -3.26 -3.97
C SER A 120 -10.90 -3.48 -2.83
N ALA A 121 -10.58 -4.25 -1.80
CA ALA A 121 -11.45 -4.39 -0.64
C ALA A 121 -11.57 -3.10 0.20
N ALA A 122 -10.69 -2.11 0.00
CA ALA A 122 -10.85 -0.77 0.56
C ALA A 122 -12.20 -0.12 0.20
N PHE A 123 -12.78 -0.45 -0.95
CA PHE A 123 -14.13 0.02 -1.32
C PHE A 123 -15.22 -0.47 -0.37
N MET A 124 -15.10 -1.69 0.15
CA MET A 124 -16.06 -2.22 1.13
C MET A 124 -16.00 -1.43 2.45
N ILE A 125 -14.81 -0.99 2.85
CA ILE A 125 -14.62 -0.14 4.03
C ILE A 125 -15.20 1.26 3.79
N GLY A 126 -15.03 1.80 2.58
CA GLY A 126 -15.65 3.06 2.18
C GLY A 126 -17.17 3.01 2.20
N GLU A 127 -17.79 1.92 1.68
CA GLU A 127 -19.24 1.72 1.73
C GLU A 127 -19.77 1.57 3.17
N ALA A 128 -18.92 1.13 4.08
CA ALA A 128 -19.25 1.12 5.51
C ALA A 128 -19.17 2.53 6.16
N GLY A 129 -18.72 3.57 5.42
CA GLY A 129 -18.52 4.91 5.95
C GLY A 129 -17.28 5.04 6.84
N LEU A 130 -16.40 4.05 6.83
CA LEU A 130 -15.25 3.99 7.73
C LEU A 130 -13.97 4.62 7.14
N LEU A 131 -14.03 5.17 5.95
CA LEU A 131 -12.93 5.95 5.35
C LEU A 131 -13.09 7.46 5.55
N ASP A 132 -14.25 7.94 5.98
CA ASP A 132 -14.54 9.36 6.14
C ASP A 132 -13.61 10.00 7.18
N GLY A 133 -12.90 11.06 6.79
CA GLY A 133 -11.90 11.74 7.60
C GLY A 133 -10.61 10.96 7.86
N ARG A 134 -10.43 9.78 7.24
CA ARG A 134 -9.27 8.91 7.46
C ARG A 134 -8.34 8.89 6.25
N ARG A 135 -7.09 8.52 6.51
CA ARG A 135 -6.14 8.15 5.46
C ARG A 135 -6.38 6.72 5.03
N ALA A 136 -6.29 6.48 3.72
CA ALA A 136 -6.46 5.15 3.15
C ALA A 136 -5.55 4.96 1.92
N THR A 137 -5.37 3.71 1.51
CA THR A 137 -4.77 3.36 0.22
C THR A 137 -5.53 2.19 -0.41
N THR A 138 -5.26 1.97 -1.67
CA THR A 138 -5.71 0.82 -2.46
C THR A 138 -4.67 0.52 -3.54
N HIS A 139 -4.91 -0.48 -4.37
CA HIS A 139 -4.08 -0.72 -5.53
C HIS A 139 -4.02 0.52 -6.44
N TRP A 140 -2.84 0.85 -6.93
CA TRP A 140 -2.58 2.07 -7.72
C TRP A 140 -3.58 2.30 -8.87
N ARG A 141 -4.10 1.24 -9.48
CA ARG A 141 -5.11 1.34 -10.56
C ARG A 141 -6.49 1.81 -10.09
N HIS A 142 -6.74 1.82 -8.80
CA HIS A 142 -8.03 2.13 -8.19
C HIS A 142 -8.00 3.37 -7.30
N VAL A 143 -6.85 4.06 -7.22
CA VAL A 143 -6.65 5.22 -6.33
C VAL A 143 -7.62 6.35 -6.68
N ASP A 144 -7.66 6.74 -7.95
CA ASP A 144 -8.52 7.84 -8.41
C ASP A 144 -10.00 7.52 -8.24
N GLU A 145 -10.38 6.26 -8.51
CA GLU A 145 -11.75 5.79 -8.31
C GLU A 145 -12.15 5.78 -6.83
N LEU A 146 -11.25 5.32 -5.95
CA LEU A 146 -11.51 5.32 -4.51
C LEU A 146 -11.66 6.75 -3.98
N ALA A 147 -10.78 7.67 -4.37
CA ALA A 147 -10.84 9.08 -3.99
C ALA A 147 -12.11 9.76 -4.50
N ALA A 148 -12.49 9.51 -5.76
CA ALA A 148 -13.72 10.06 -6.34
C ALA A 148 -15.00 9.56 -5.66
N ARG A 149 -15.02 8.26 -5.26
CA ARG A 149 -16.18 7.63 -4.63
C ARG A 149 -16.35 8.00 -3.16
N PHE A 150 -15.24 8.21 -2.46
CA PHE A 150 -15.21 8.56 -1.02
C PHE A 150 -14.43 9.86 -0.80
N PRO A 151 -15.00 11.02 -1.14
CA PRO A 151 -14.27 12.30 -1.16
C PRO A 151 -13.84 12.80 0.21
N GLU A 152 -14.44 12.29 1.29
CA GLU A 152 -14.02 12.60 2.66
C GLU A 152 -12.78 11.81 3.10
N ALA A 153 -12.34 10.80 2.33
CA ALA A 153 -11.13 10.05 2.60
C ALA A 153 -9.89 10.73 2.01
N THR A 154 -8.77 10.66 2.71
CA THR A 154 -7.47 11.06 2.16
C THR A 154 -6.78 9.84 1.56
N VAL A 155 -6.96 9.64 0.24
CA VAL A 155 -6.41 8.47 -0.45
C VAL A 155 -4.99 8.74 -0.92
N ASP A 156 -4.04 7.90 -0.49
CA ASP A 156 -2.62 7.97 -0.87
C ASP A 156 -2.23 6.76 -1.73
N GLY A 157 -2.01 6.99 -3.03
CA GLY A 157 -1.60 5.96 -3.98
C GLY A 157 -0.10 5.63 -3.97
N ASN A 158 0.71 6.39 -3.21
CA ASN A 158 2.16 6.25 -3.20
C ASN A 158 2.69 5.41 -2.02
N VAL A 159 1.82 4.66 -1.34
CA VAL A 159 2.17 3.87 -0.16
C VAL A 159 1.73 2.42 -0.32
N LEU A 160 2.41 1.50 0.38
CA LEU A 160 2.07 0.08 0.34
C LEU A 160 0.85 -0.24 1.21
N TYR A 161 0.76 0.39 2.36
CA TYR A 161 -0.38 0.28 3.27
C TYR A 161 -0.50 1.52 4.16
N VAL A 162 -1.69 1.72 4.66
CA VAL A 162 -2.03 2.75 5.64
C VAL A 162 -2.76 2.06 6.80
N GLN A 163 -2.40 2.40 8.02
CA GLN A 163 -3.21 2.15 9.19
C GLN A 163 -3.64 3.48 9.78
N ASP A 164 -4.94 3.65 9.95
CA ASP A 164 -5.55 4.81 10.60
C ASP A 164 -6.53 4.31 11.67
N GLY A 165 -6.08 4.32 12.91
CA GLY A 165 -6.79 3.71 14.03
C GLY A 165 -6.94 2.20 13.85
N SER A 166 -8.18 1.71 13.87
CA SER A 166 -8.53 0.30 13.66
C SER A 166 -8.74 -0.08 12.19
N ILE A 167 -8.58 0.85 11.27
CA ILE A 167 -8.72 0.60 9.83
C ILE A 167 -7.32 0.44 9.21
N VAL A 168 -7.13 -0.68 8.52
CA VAL A 168 -5.92 -0.97 7.74
C VAL A 168 -6.31 -1.14 6.28
N THR A 169 -5.64 -0.43 5.38
CA THR A 169 -5.83 -0.58 3.94
C THR A 169 -4.49 -0.85 3.28
N GLY A 170 -4.45 -1.74 2.32
CA GLY A 170 -3.23 -2.13 1.62
C GLY A 170 -3.37 -2.08 0.11
N ALA A 171 -2.26 -1.77 -0.58
CA ALA A 171 -2.18 -1.69 -2.04
C ALA A 171 -2.44 -3.03 -2.76
N GLY A 172 -2.51 -4.11 -2.02
CA GLY A 172 -2.81 -5.43 -2.55
C GLY A 172 -1.57 -6.21 -2.99
N SER A 173 -1.79 -7.41 -3.51
CA SER A 173 -0.71 -8.34 -3.87
C SER A 173 0.30 -8.49 -2.72
N ALA A 174 1.60 -8.37 -2.99
CA ALA A 174 2.65 -8.48 -1.97
C ALA A 174 2.53 -7.43 -0.84
N ALA A 175 1.99 -6.23 -1.10
CA ALA A 175 1.77 -5.22 -0.07
C ALA A 175 0.71 -5.63 0.97
N GLY A 176 -0.16 -6.59 0.66
CA GLY A 176 -1.08 -7.17 1.63
C GLY A 176 -0.37 -8.03 2.69
N LEU A 177 0.72 -8.72 2.30
CA LEU A 177 1.59 -9.41 3.25
C LEU A 177 2.28 -8.41 4.19
N ASP A 178 2.81 -7.30 3.62
CA ASP A 178 3.47 -6.25 4.42
C ASP A 178 2.50 -5.63 5.44
N ALA A 179 1.27 -5.34 5.03
CA ALA A 179 0.23 -4.83 5.92
C ALA A 179 -0.12 -5.84 7.03
N SER A 180 -0.26 -7.12 6.70
CA SER A 180 -0.52 -8.18 7.68
C SER A 180 0.64 -8.33 8.67
N LEU A 181 1.89 -8.34 8.19
CA LEU A 181 3.09 -8.39 9.03
C LEU A 181 3.23 -7.13 9.89
N HIS A 182 2.79 -5.97 9.41
CA HIS A 182 2.73 -4.74 10.20
C HIS A 182 1.76 -4.89 11.39
N VAL A 183 0.54 -5.36 11.14
CA VAL A 183 -0.44 -5.63 12.20
C VAL A 183 0.09 -6.66 13.19
N MET A 184 0.69 -7.75 12.70
CA MET A 184 1.32 -8.77 13.55
C MET A 184 2.43 -8.19 14.41
N ARG A 185 3.29 -7.35 13.85
CA ARG A 185 4.37 -6.67 14.58
C ARG A 185 3.83 -5.78 15.70
N GLN A 186 2.74 -5.05 15.45
CA GLN A 186 2.16 -4.16 16.45
C GLN A 186 1.55 -4.93 17.64
N HIS A 187 0.89 -6.06 17.37
CA HIS A 187 0.18 -6.82 18.41
C HIS A 187 1.02 -7.88 19.10
N PHE A 188 1.99 -8.48 18.39
CA PHE A 188 2.77 -9.63 18.87
C PHE A 188 4.29 -9.39 18.89
N GLY A 189 4.72 -8.21 18.41
CA GLY A 189 6.12 -7.82 18.44
C GLY A 189 6.91 -8.20 17.19
N ALA A 190 8.12 -7.63 17.11
CA ALA A 190 8.96 -7.72 15.92
C ALA A 190 9.47 -9.14 15.64
N GLN A 191 9.68 -9.96 16.69
CA GLN A 191 10.20 -11.31 16.54
C GLN A 191 9.17 -12.23 15.89
N VAL A 192 7.92 -12.21 16.34
CA VAL A 192 6.83 -12.99 15.77
C VAL A 192 6.63 -12.64 14.30
N ALA A 193 6.56 -11.34 13.97
CA ALA A 193 6.46 -10.89 12.60
C ALA A 193 7.65 -11.34 11.73
N ALA A 194 8.87 -11.33 12.30
CA ALA A 194 10.07 -11.77 11.58
C ALA A 194 10.08 -13.29 11.34
N THR A 195 9.62 -14.09 12.28
CA THR A 195 9.50 -15.54 12.12
C THR A 195 8.45 -15.89 11.06
N THR A 196 7.28 -15.25 11.11
CA THR A 196 6.23 -15.41 10.10
C THR A 196 6.71 -15.01 8.70
N ALA A 197 7.40 -13.88 8.57
CA ALA A 197 7.97 -13.42 7.29
C ALA A 197 9.01 -14.40 6.72
N ARG A 198 9.88 -14.95 7.60
CA ARG A 198 10.90 -15.93 7.18
C ARG A 198 10.27 -17.20 6.63
N ARG A 199 9.18 -17.68 7.24
CA ARG A 199 8.39 -18.82 6.75
C ARG A 199 7.88 -18.58 5.32
N MET A 200 7.44 -17.38 5.02
CA MET A 200 6.94 -17.00 3.69
C MET A 200 8.05 -16.56 2.72
N VAL A 201 9.33 -16.57 3.15
CA VAL A 201 10.49 -16.14 2.35
C VAL A 201 10.33 -14.68 1.87
N VAL A 202 9.76 -13.82 2.70
CA VAL A 202 9.60 -12.38 2.44
C VAL A 202 10.39 -11.54 3.47
N PRO A 203 10.73 -10.29 3.15
CA PRO A 203 11.35 -9.39 4.12
C PRO A 203 10.46 -9.23 5.36
N PRO A 204 11.03 -9.23 6.57
CA PRO A 204 10.26 -9.16 7.82
C PRO A 204 9.61 -7.79 8.05
N HIS A 205 10.02 -6.79 7.32
CA HIS A 205 9.46 -5.44 7.39
C HIS A 205 9.73 -4.70 6.09
N ARG A 206 8.66 -4.16 5.52
CA ARG A 206 8.69 -3.07 4.53
C ARG A 206 7.88 -1.92 5.10
N ASP A 207 8.43 -0.71 5.00
CA ASP A 207 7.73 0.50 5.47
C ASP A 207 6.47 0.72 4.61
N GLY A 208 5.33 0.94 5.24
CA GLY A 208 4.07 1.25 4.54
C GLY A 208 4.18 2.48 3.64
N GLY A 209 5.03 3.43 4.01
CA GLY A 209 5.32 4.62 3.21
C GLY A 209 6.19 4.38 1.97
N GLN A 210 6.61 3.14 1.67
CA GLN A 210 7.26 2.83 0.39
C GLN A 210 6.26 2.93 -0.76
N ALA A 211 6.72 3.48 -1.89
CA ALA A 211 5.89 3.58 -3.08
C ALA A 211 5.54 2.20 -3.65
N GLN A 212 4.34 2.08 -4.21
CA GLN A 212 3.95 0.94 -5.01
C GLN A 212 4.83 0.87 -6.27
N TYR A 213 5.09 -0.34 -6.78
CA TYR A 213 5.75 -0.49 -8.10
C TYR A 213 4.74 -0.12 -9.18
N ILE A 214 4.78 1.13 -9.62
CA ILE A 214 3.88 1.66 -10.65
C ILE A 214 4.71 1.86 -11.92
N ALA A 215 4.30 1.25 -13.03
CA ALA A 215 4.80 1.66 -14.34
C ALA A 215 4.51 3.16 -14.51
N ARG A 216 5.49 3.92 -15.06
CA ARG A 216 5.41 5.37 -15.20
C ARG A 216 4.04 5.80 -15.74
N ALA A 217 3.10 6.13 -14.85
CA ALA A 217 1.98 6.95 -15.24
C ALA A 217 2.53 8.36 -15.38
N VAL A 218 2.50 8.91 -16.57
CA VAL A 218 2.66 10.36 -16.73
C VAL A 218 1.54 10.95 -15.87
N PRO A 219 1.84 11.80 -14.87
CA PRO A 219 0.80 12.41 -14.07
C PRO A 219 -0.14 13.14 -15.02
N VAL A 220 -1.37 12.68 -15.13
CA VAL A 220 -2.43 13.44 -15.80
C VAL A 220 -2.76 14.56 -14.83
N CYS A 221 -2.06 15.68 -14.97
CA CYS A 221 -2.43 16.90 -14.29
C CYS A 221 -3.66 17.41 -15.05
N GLU A 222 -4.83 17.46 -14.41
CA GLU A 222 -6.06 18.02 -14.99
C GLU A 222 -5.93 19.54 -15.23
N SER A 223 -4.90 20.16 -14.65
CA SER A 223 -4.54 21.54 -14.91
C SER A 223 -3.81 21.65 -16.25
N GLU A 224 -4.47 22.17 -17.26
CA GLU A 224 -3.87 22.53 -18.55
C GLU A 224 -2.60 23.40 -18.40
N ALA A 225 -2.43 24.07 -17.26
CA ALA A 225 -1.33 25.00 -17.00
C ALA A 225 -0.03 24.31 -16.56
N LEU A 226 -0.06 23.22 -15.76
CA LEU A 226 1.15 22.53 -15.28
C LEU A 226 1.56 21.33 -16.15
N ALA A 227 0.65 20.73 -16.89
CA ALA A 227 0.94 19.55 -17.70
C ALA A 227 2.17 19.71 -18.63
N PRO A 228 2.33 20.83 -19.38
CA PRO A 228 3.52 21.04 -20.20
C PRO A 228 4.82 21.11 -19.37
N LEU A 229 4.78 21.73 -18.19
CA LEU A 229 5.94 21.79 -17.30
C LEU A 229 6.33 20.41 -16.77
N LEU A 230 5.37 19.61 -16.35
CA LEU A 230 5.62 18.26 -15.83
C LEU A 230 6.23 17.36 -16.92
N ALA A 231 5.73 17.45 -18.15
CA ALA A 231 6.32 16.77 -19.30
C ALA A 231 7.76 17.23 -19.54
N TRP A 232 7.99 18.55 -19.56
CA TRP A 232 9.33 19.10 -19.72
C TRP A 232 10.29 18.66 -18.62
N ILE A 233 9.87 18.67 -17.34
CA ILE A 233 10.70 18.16 -16.23
C ILE A 233 11.07 16.69 -16.46
N SER A 234 10.13 15.86 -16.90
CA SER A 234 10.36 14.43 -17.13
C SER A 234 11.39 14.18 -18.27
N GLU A 235 11.46 15.06 -19.23
CA GLU A 235 12.44 15.00 -20.33
C GLU A 235 13.81 15.56 -19.95
N ASN A 236 13.90 16.35 -18.86
CA ASN A 236 15.12 17.08 -18.47
C ASN A 236 15.56 16.75 -17.03
N LEU A 237 15.34 15.50 -16.57
CA LEU A 237 15.65 15.08 -15.19
C LEU A 237 17.13 15.18 -14.83
N GLY A 238 18.01 15.08 -15.81
CA GLY A 238 19.46 15.24 -15.64
C GLY A 238 19.90 16.66 -15.31
N ASP A 239 19.08 17.65 -15.62
CA ASP A 239 19.41 19.05 -15.46
C ASP A 239 19.21 19.55 -14.02
N GLU A 240 19.65 20.80 -13.77
CA GLU A 240 19.42 21.49 -12.50
C GLU A 240 17.99 22.03 -12.45
N LEU A 241 17.12 21.30 -11.75
CA LEU A 241 15.69 21.57 -11.62
C LEU A 241 15.35 22.16 -10.26
N ASP A 242 15.91 23.34 -9.95
CA ASP A 242 15.54 24.07 -8.74
C ASP A 242 14.20 24.82 -8.88
N VAL A 243 13.62 25.22 -7.74
CA VAL A 243 12.31 25.90 -7.71
C VAL A 243 12.34 27.21 -8.47
N GLU A 244 13.47 27.92 -8.46
CA GLU A 244 13.69 29.19 -9.14
C GLU A 244 13.66 29.01 -10.66
N THR A 245 14.30 27.97 -11.16
CA THR A 245 14.33 27.61 -12.59
C THR A 245 12.92 27.25 -13.10
N LEU A 246 12.21 26.40 -12.33
CA LEU A 246 10.84 26.02 -12.68
C LEU A 246 9.85 27.18 -12.60
N ALA A 247 9.99 28.04 -11.61
CA ALA A 247 9.18 29.25 -11.47
C ALA A 247 9.39 30.24 -12.64
N ARG A 248 10.65 30.41 -13.09
CA ARG A 248 10.96 31.21 -14.29
C ARG A 248 10.32 30.62 -15.54
N HIS A 249 10.35 29.30 -15.70
CA HIS A 249 9.70 28.60 -16.82
C HIS A 249 8.21 28.87 -16.87
N MET A 250 7.58 29.00 -15.71
CA MET A 250 6.14 29.29 -15.55
C MET A 250 5.82 30.80 -15.46
N HIS A 251 6.80 31.68 -15.61
CA HIS A 251 6.66 33.14 -15.46
C HIS A 251 6.06 33.54 -14.09
N MET A 252 6.45 32.86 -13.01
CA MET A 252 5.98 33.06 -11.65
C MET A 252 7.11 33.36 -10.68
N SER A 253 6.77 33.91 -9.50
CA SER A 253 7.73 33.92 -8.39
C SER A 253 7.87 32.51 -7.80
N ALA A 254 9.04 32.16 -7.25
CA ALA A 254 9.32 30.86 -6.62
C ALA A 254 8.24 30.48 -5.56
N ARG A 255 7.84 31.46 -4.72
CA ARG A 255 6.79 31.26 -3.71
C ARG A 255 5.42 30.93 -4.33
N THR A 256 5.02 31.66 -5.35
CA THR A 256 3.73 31.43 -6.04
C THR A 256 3.73 30.08 -6.73
N PHE A 257 4.83 29.75 -7.43
CA PHE A 257 5.00 28.48 -8.08
C PHE A 257 4.93 27.29 -7.10
N ALA A 258 5.73 27.32 -6.04
CA ALA A 258 5.76 26.22 -5.06
C ALA A 258 4.39 25.98 -4.40
N ARG A 259 3.65 27.04 -4.08
CA ARG A 259 2.30 26.93 -3.53
C ARG A 259 1.35 26.31 -4.54
N ARG A 260 1.29 26.85 -5.77
CA ARG A 260 0.42 26.36 -6.83
C ARG A 260 0.75 24.92 -7.23
N PHE A 261 2.03 24.59 -7.38
CA PHE A 261 2.47 23.24 -7.65
C PHE A 261 1.98 22.25 -6.59
N LYS A 262 2.09 22.62 -5.30
CA LYS A 262 1.59 21.77 -4.21
C LYS A 262 0.06 21.67 -4.20
N GLU A 263 -0.66 22.75 -4.50
CA GLU A 263 -2.13 22.73 -4.61
C GLU A 263 -2.61 21.83 -5.75
N GLU A 264 -1.92 21.82 -6.90
CA GLU A 264 -2.31 21.07 -8.08
C GLU A 264 -1.77 19.61 -8.10
N THR A 265 -0.60 19.33 -7.49
CA THR A 265 0.04 18.00 -7.52
C THR A 265 -0.01 17.25 -6.18
N GLY A 266 -0.46 17.91 -5.11
CA GLY A 266 -0.47 17.36 -3.76
C GLY A 266 0.91 17.29 -3.07
N THR A 267 2.01 17.60 -3.78
CA THR A 267 3.39 17.49 -3.23
C THR A 267 4.25 18.70 -3.58
N THR A 268 5.44 18.79 -2.96
CA THR A 268 6.39 19.87 -3.30
C THR A 268 7.11 19.59 -4.62
N PRO A 269 7.56 20.64 -5.39
CA PRO A 269 8.34 20.44 -6.60
C PRO A 269 9.55 19.54 -6.39
N TYR A 270 10.31 19.75 -5.30
CA TYR A 270 11.47 18.94 -4.96
C TYR A 270 11.13 17.47 -4.75
N SER A 271 10.10 17.18 -3.95
CA SER A 271 9.67 15.80 -3.70
C SER A 271 9.17 15.11 -4.96
N TRP A 272 8.49 15.86 -5.83
CA TRP A 272 8.01 15.35 -7.11
C TRP A 272 9.18 15.00 -8.04
N ILE A 273 10.14 15.89 -8.21
CA ILE A 273 11.35 15.66 -9.03
C ILE A 273 12.16 14.47 -8.50
N LEU A 274 12.33 14.36 -7.19
CA LEU A 274 13.00 13.19 -6.59
C LEU A 274 12.28 11.88 -6.94
N GLY A 275 10.96 11.86 -6.89
CA GLY A 275 10.15 10.71 -7.28
C GLY A 275 10.37 10.34 -8.75
N GLU A 276 10.38 11.32 -9.66
CA GLU A 276 10.62 11.12 -11.09
C GLU A 276 12.05 10.60 -11.36
N ARG A 277 13.04 11.16 -10.71
CA ARG A 277 14.44 10.71 -10.81
C ARG A 277 14.63 9.26 -10.36
N VAL A 278 13.97 8.85 -9.27
CA VAL A 278 13.99 7.46 -8.82
C VAL A 278 13.33 6.55 -9.85
N ARG A 279 12.18 6.94 -10.42
CA ARG A 279 11.49 6.17 -11.46
C ARG A 279 12.33 6.02 -12.73
N ALA A 280 12.94 7.10 -13.19
CA ALA A 280 13.84 7.04 -14.34
C ALA A 280 15.06 6.14 -14.08
N ALA A 281 15.57 6.16 -12.84
CA ALA A 281 16.65 5.24 -12.45
C ALA A 281 16.21 3.78 -12.48
N GLU A 282 14.97 3.46 -12.07
CA GLU A 282 14.42 2.10 -12.18
C GLU A 282 14.39 1.61 -13.62
N GLU A 283 13.84 2.42 -14.54
CA GLU A 283 13.79 2.08 -15.97
C GLU A 283 15.19 1.77 -16.53
N LEU A 284 16.17 2.60 -16.19
CA LEU A 284 17.55 2.39 -16.63
C LEU A 284 18.21 1.15 -15.98
N LEU A 285 17.86 0.84 -14.72
CA LEU A 285 18.35 -0.35 -14.04
C LEU A 285 17.77 -1.64 -14.65
N GLU A 286 16.53 -1.61 -15.12
CA GLU A 286 15.84 -2.74 -15.74
C GLU A 286 16.28 -2.97 -17.19
N GLN A 287 16.54 -1.89 -17.93
CA GLN A 287 16.75 -1.94 -19.38
C GLN A 287 18.22 -1.90 -19.80
N THR A 288 19.15 -1.48 -18.93
CA THR A 288 20.53 -1.22 -19.32
C THR A 288 21.57 -1.83 -18.36
N ASP A 289 22.83 -1.94 -18.87
CA ASP A 289 24.01 -2.34 -18.08
C ASP A 289 24.83 -1.16 -17.56
N HIS A 290 24.36 0.06 -17.74
CA HIS A 290 25.09 1.23 -17.30
C HIS A 290 25.44 1.18 -15.81
N SER A 291 26.59 1.72 -15.42
CA SER A 291 26.98 1.75 -14.03
C SER A 291 26.02 2.59 -13.19
N ILE A 292 25.95 2.31 -11.88
CA ILE A 292 25.12 3.10 -10.95
C ILE A 292 25.53 4.57 -10.94
N ASP A 293 26.82 4.85 -11.12
CA ASP A 293 27.33 6.24 -11.22
C ASP A 293 26.85 6.93 -12.50
N TRP A 294 26.86 6.23 -13.63
CA TRP A 294 26.33 6.76 -14.89
C TRP A 294 24.83 7.06 -14.76
N ILE A 295 24.05 6.10 -14.24
CA ILE A 295 22.60 6.29 -14.02
C ILE A 295 22.35 7.48 -13.09
N ALA A 296 23.12 7.62 -12.01
CA ALA A 296 22.98 8.74 -11.09
C ALA A 296 23.19 10.09 -11.77
N GLY A 297 24.17 10.19 -12.66
CA GLY A 297 24.40 11.38 -13.50
C GLY A 297 23.24 11.65 -14.44
N GLU A 298 22.81 10.62 -15.19
CA GLU A 298 21.77 10.72 -16.22
C GLU A 298 20.43 11.18 -15.65
N VAL A 299 20.04 10.66 -14.49
CA VAL A 299 18.77 11.04 -13.84
C VAL A 299 18.90 12.21 -12.85
N GLY A 300 20.05 12.90 -12.80
CA GLY A 300 20.21 14.15 -12.06
C GLY A 300 20.48 14.02 -10.55
N PHE A 301 20.92 12.85 -10.05
CA PHE A 301 21.39 12.72 -8.66
C PHE A 301 22.86 13.18 -8.46
N GLY A 302 23.56 13.41 -9.54
CA GLY A 302 24.95 13.88 -9.54
C GLY A 302 25.98 12.82 -9.14
N ASN A 303 25.67 11.87 -8.24
CA ASN A 303 26.56 10.78 -7.85
C ASN A 303 25.78 9.57 -7.32
N ALA A 304 26.43 8.39 -7.34
CA ALA A 304 25.84 7.13 -6.92
C ALA A 304 25.48 7.09 -5.41
N ALA A 305 26.13 7.84 -4.56
CA ALA A 305 25.84 7.85 -3.12
C ALA A 305 24.46 8.49 -2.87
N THR A 306 24.19 9.62 -3.54
CA THR A 306 22.90 10.31 -3.50
C THR A 306 21.79 9.44 -4.08
N LEU A 307 22.03 8.81 -5.25
CA LEU A 307 21.07 7.85 -5.83
C LEU A 307 20.78 6.71 -4.86
N ARG A 308 21.80 6.04 -4.29
CA ARG A 308 21.60 4.93 -3.35
C ARG A 308 20.78 5.35 -2.14
N HIS A 309 21.02 6.54 -1.60
CA HIS A 309 20.27 7.07 -0.46
C HIS A 309 18.78 7.23 -0.79
N HIS A 310 18.46 7.97 -1.84
CA HIS A 310 17.06 8.24 -2.21
C HIS A 310 16.34 7.01 -2.74
N PHE A 311 17.02 6.18 -3.53
CA PHE A 311 16.51 4.94 -4.06
C PHE A 311 16.20 3.94 -2.93
N GLY A 312 17.16 3.73 -2.01
CA GLY A 312 16.99 2.85 -0.87
C GLY A 312 15.84 3.30 0.05
N ARG A 313 15.73 4.61 0.28
CA ARG A 313 14.62 5.17 1.07
C ARG A 313 13.26 4.99 0.38
N SER A 314 13.22 5.09 -0.94
CA SER A 314 11.98 4.98 -1.74
C SER A 314 11.56 3.54 -2.03
N ARG A 315 12.53 2.62 -2.22
CA ARG A 315 12.28 1.24 -2.67
C ARG A 315 12.65 0.16 -1.64
N GLY A 316 13.32 0.54 -0.55
CA GLY A 316 13.73 -0.40 0.50
C GLY A 316 14.91 -1.31 0.14
N VAL A 317 15.42 -1.21 -1.09
CA VAL A 317 16.56 -1.99 -1.59
C VAL A 317 17.57 -1.10 -2.30
N SER A 318 18.82 -1.56 -2.42
CA SER A 318 19.81 -0.81 -3.18
C SER A 318 19.53 -0.87 -4.70
N PRO A 319 19.99 0.13 -5.50
CA PRO A 319 19.89 0.07 -6.95
C PRO A 319 20.46 -1.20 -7.57
N GLN A 320 21.55 -1.72 -6.99
CA GLN A 320 22.19 -2.94 -7.48
C GLN A 320 21.38 -4.20 -7.20
N GLU A 321 20.76 -4.30 -6.02
CA GLU A 321 19.83 -5.37 -5.67
C GLU A 321 18.58 -5.31 -6.54
N TYR A 322 18.04 -4.12 -6.75
CA TYR A 322 16.91 -3.87 -7.64
C TYR A 322 17.21 -4.39 -9.06
N ARG A 323 18.35 -3.97 -9.65
CA ARG A 323 18.79 -4.46 -10.97
C ARG A 323 18.85 -5.98 -11.03
N ARG A 324 19.48 -6.62 -10.04
CA ARG A 324 19.61 -8.08 -10.01
C ARG A 324 18.25 -8.78 -10.00
N THR A 325 17.23 -8.16 -9.42
CA THR A 325 15.89 -8.75 -9.27
C THR A 325 15.01 -8.52 -10.49
N PHE A 326 15.08 -7.33 -11.11
CA PHE A 326 14.10 -6.90 -12.11
C PHE A 326 14.66 -6.77 -13.52
N ARG A 327 15.96 -6.92 -13.70
CA ARG A 327 16.54 -6.89 -15.04
C ARG A 327 16.07 -8.08 -15.87
N MET A 328 15.46 -7.79 -17.02
CA MET A 328 15.16 -8.81 -18.01
C MET A 328 16.46 -9.26 -18.68
N PRO A 329 16.76 -10.57 -18.75
CA PRO A 329 17.87 -11.04 -19.59
C PRO A 329 17.58 -10.69 -21.05
N ALA A 330 18.61 -10.20 -21.76
CA ALA A 330 18.54 -9.90 -23.19
C ALA A 330 18.29 -11.16 -24.02
#